data_62ed9a9dae67156c3af3f20812f0af70
#
_entry.id   62ed9a9dae67156c3af3f20812f0af70
#
_cell.length_a   1.000
_cell.length_b   1.000
_cell.length_c   1.000
_cell.angle_alpha   90.00
_cell.angle_beta   90.00
_cell.angle_gamma   90.00
#
_symmetry.space_group_name_H-M   'P 1'
#
loop_
_entity.id
_entity.type
_entity.pdbx_description
1 polymer ?
#
loop_
_entity_poly.entity_id
_entity_poly.type
_entity_poly.pdbx_seq_one_letter_code
_entity_poly.pdbx_strand_id
1 'polypeptide(L)'
;MEQKIILITGASSGIGRDAALALAAHGHKVYAAARRTDLMEPLRAHGIEVLHMDVTDGQSMADGVEAILKAEGRIDVLVNNAGYGYFGAVETVSMEEARRQLEVNVFGLARLCQLVLPAMRQQRSGRIVNISSVAGRSVFYFGGWYHVSKYSVEALSDALRMEAKPFGIDVAMIEPGAIKTDWGIIAADHLRDSAAGTAYETDATRWAATLRSMYQSNHLSSPSTVTRAILRAVESRRPRARYRTGRLSGTIVFFHWLLPARWWDALMRLGARV
;
A
#
# COMPACT_ATOMS: atom_id res chain seq x y z
N MET A 1 0.95 26.88 -2.08
CA MET A 1 1.13 25.75 -3.02
C MET A 1 -0.07 25.69 -3.93
N GLU A 2 0.08 25.26 -5.16
CA GLU A 2 -1.05 25.06 -6.06
C GLU A 2 -1.91 23.90 -5.58
N GLN A 3 -3.23 24.08 -5.54
CA GLN A 3 -4.18 23.03 -5.20
C GLN A 3 -4.13 21.91 -6.25
N LYS A 4 -4.07 20.67 -5.81
CA LYS A 4 -4.06 19.48 -6.66
C LYS A 4 -5.34 18.68 -6.48
N ILE A 5 -5.78 18.04 -7.54
CA ILE A 5 -6.87 17.06 -7.55
C ILE A 5 -6.26 15.69 -7.31
N ILE A 6 -6.61 15.06 -6.18
CA ILE A 6 -5.97 13.84 -5.69
C ILE A 6 -7.01 12.74 -5.52
N LEU A 7 -6.80 11.60 -6.18
CA LEU A 7 -7.52 10.36 -5.91
C LEU A 7 -6.67 9.49 -4.97
N ILE A 8 -7.24 9.08 -3.84
CA ILE A 8 -6.61 8.14 -2.91
C ILE A 8 -7.49 6.93 -2.67
N THR A 9 -6.96 5.72 -2.86
CA THR A 9 -7.68 4.47 -2.64
C THR A 9 -7.43 3.88 -1.26
N GLY A 10 -8.37 3.04 -0.77
CA GLY A 10 -8.26 2.43 0.55
C GLY A 10 -8.37 3.44 1.70
N ALA A 11 -9.11 4.53 1.50
CA ALA A 11 -9.20 5.65 2.42
C ALA A 11 -10.18 5.44 3.60
N SER A 12 -10.80 4.27 3.71
CA SER A 12 -11.75 3.99 4.81
C SER A 12 -11.07 3.79 6.17
N SER A 13 -9.76 3.53 6.23
CA SER A 13 -9.03 3.30 7.47
C SER A 13 -7.52 3.52 7.33
N GLY A 14 -6.79 3.44 8.45
CA GLY A 14 -5.33 3.37 8.49
C GLY A 14 -4.61 4.49 7.76
N ILE A 15 -3.61 4.14 6.98
CA ILE A 15 -2.74 5.07 6.25
C ILE A 15 -3.55 5.92 5.25
N GLY A 16 -4.48 5.29 4.52
CA GLY A 16 -5.27 5.98 3.50
C GLY A 16 -6.15 7.09 4.09
N ARG A 17 -6.80 6.82 5.22
CA ARG A 17 -7.62 7.81 5.93
C ARG A 17 -6.78 8.96 6.48
N ASP A 18 -5.68 8.63 7.13
CA ASP A 18 -4.75 9.63 7.71
C ASP A 18 -4.14 10.53 6.60
N ALA A 19 -3.77 9.93 5.47
CA ALA A 19 -3.25 10.66 4.33
C ALA A 19 -4.30 11.54 3.65
N ALA A 20 -5.56 11.07 3.51
CA ALA A 20 -6.64 11.87 2.94
C ALA A 20 -6.90 13.14 3.77
N LEU A 21 -6.99 12.99 5.09
CA LEU A 21 -7.15 14.12 6.01
C LEU A 21 -5.99 15.12 5.92
N ALA A 22 -4.76 14.63 5.91
CA ALA A 22 -3.59 15.48 5.84
C ALA A 22 -3.47 16.22 4.50
N LEU A 23 -3.76 15.55 3.38
CA LEU A 23 -3.76 16.17 2.05
C LEU A 23 -4.82 17.26 1.93
N ALA A 24 -6.03 17.04 2.47
CA ALA A 24 -7.08 18.05 2.52
C ALA A 24 -6.68 19.24 3.42
N ALA A 25 -6.09 18.98 4.60
CA ALA A 25 -5.58 20.03 5.48
C ALA A 25 -4.47 20.88 4.84
N HIS A 26 -3.74 20.33 3.87
CA HIS A 26 -2.76 21.07 3.06
C HIS A 26 -3.38 21.84 1.87
N GLY A 27 -4.71 21.86 1.78
CA GLY A 27 -5.46 22.65 0.78
C GLY A 27 -5.64 21.94 -0.56
N HIS A 28 -5.43 20.65 -0.65
CA HIS A 28 -5.70 19.87 -1.85
C HIS A 28 -7.17 19.44 -1.94
N LYS A 29 -7.70 19.28 -3.14
CA LYS A 29 -8.99 18.64 -3.39
C LYS A 29 -8.81 17.13 -3.40
N VAL A 30 -9.38 16.43 -2.43
CA VAL A 30 -9.16 15.00 -2.21
C VAL A 30 -10.44 14.20 -2.48
N TYR A 31 -10.30 13.17 -3.29
CA TYR A 31 -11.29 12.13 -3.55
C TYR A 31 -10.84 10.86 -2.84
N ALA A 32 -11.49 10.56 -1.72
CA ALA A 32 -11.25 9.37 -0.90
C ALA A 32 -12.10 8.21 -1.42
N ALA A 33 -11.47 7.15 -1.88
CA ALA A 33 -12.12 6.02 -2.50
C ALA A 33 -11.93 4.73 -1.71
N ALA A 34 -13.02 3.98 -1.45
CA ALA A 34 -13.03 2.64 -0.89
C ALA A 34 -14.41 1.99 -1.08
N ARG A 35 -14.49 0.68 -0.77
CA ARG A 35 -15.76 -0.06 -0.78
C ARG A 35 -16.69 0.35 0.36
N ARG A 36 -16.14 0.63 1.56
CA ARG A 36 -16.87 0.97 2.78
C ARG A 36 -17.01 2.48 2.89
N THR A 37 -17.98 3.02 2.18
CA THR A 37 -18.23 4.48 2.15
C THR A 37 -18.75 5.01 3.48
N ASP A 38 -19.52 4.22 4.22
CA ASP A 38 -20.00 4.53 5.56
C ASP A 38 -18.87 4.96 6.52
N LEU A 39 -17.73 4.29 6.45
CA LEU A 39 -16.54 4.63 7.26
C LEU A 39 -15.85 5.92 6.79
N MET A 40 -16.15 6.39 5.58
CA MET A 40 -15.57 7.60 5.01
C MET A 40 -16.48 8.82 5.13
N GLU A 41 -17.77 8.67 5.45
CA GLU A 41 -18.70 9.79 5.58
C GLU A 41 -18.18 10.92 6.50
N PRO A 42 -17.51 10.64 7.65
CA PRO A 42 -16.95 11.71 8.48
C PRO A 42 -15.85 12.55 7.78
N LEU A 43 -15.26 12.05 6.69
CA LEU A 43 -14.25 12.78 5.93
C LEU A 43 -14.85 13.98 5.17
N ARG A 44 -16.16 13.95 4.85
CA ARG A 44 -16.84 15.05 4.17
C ARG A 44 -16.82 16.36 4.98
N ALA A 45 -16.82 16.27 6.30
CA ALA A 45 -16.67 17.44 7.18
C ALA A 45 -15.32 18.17 7.01
N HIS A 46 -14.33 17.51 6.39
CA HIS A 46 -13.03 18.07 6.06
C HIS A 46 -12.90 18.49 4.58
N GLY A 47 -14.01 18.57 3.83
CA GLY A 47 -14.01 18.94 2.42
C GLY A 47 -13.51 17.83 1.48
N ILE A 48 -13.50 16.59 1.96
CA ILE A 48 -13.05 15.42 1.17
C ILE A 48 -14.27 14.81 0.49
N GLU A 49 -14.15 14.57 -0.82
CA GLU A 49 -15.16 13.85 -1.58
C GLU A 49 -15.05 12.34 -1.34
N VAL A 50 -16.17 11.68 -1.10
CA VAL A 50 -16.21 10.24 -0.84
C VAL A 50 -16.74 9.53 -2.07
N LEU A 51 -15.96 8.55 -2.58
CA LEU A 51 -16.31 7.73 -3.72
C LEU A 51 -16.39 6.26 -3.32
N HIS A 52 -17.44 5.58 -3.76
CA HIS A 52 -17.44 4.12 -3.77
C HIS A 52 -16.49 3.62 -4.86
N MET A 53 -15.54 2.75 -4.51
CA MET A 53 -14.65 2.14 -5.48
C MET A 53 -14.16 0.79 -4.96
N ASP A 54 -14.38 -0.26 -5.74
CA ASP A 54 -13.74 -1.55 -5.56
C ASP A 54 -12.58 -1.68 -6.55
N VAL A 55 -11.36 -1.80 -6.04
CA VAL A 55 -10.15 -1.92 -6.87
C VAL A 55 -10.02 -3.30 -7.54
N THR A 56 -10.94 -4.22 -7.30
CA THR A 56 -11.06 -5.50 -8.01
C THR A 56 -12.12 -5.48 -9.11
N ASP A 57 -12.87 -4.37 -9.21
CA ASP A 57 -13.89 -4.17 -10.24
C ASP A 57 -13.45 -3.07 -11.22
N GLY A 58 -13.16 -3.49 -12.46
CA GLY A 58 -12.71 -2.60 -13.54
C GLY A 58 -13.71 -1.50 -13.87
N GLN A 59 -15.02 -1.78 -13.78
CA GLN A 59 -16.06 -0.78 -14.06
C GLN A 59 -16.15 0.23 -12.90
N SER A 60 -16.16 -0.24 -11.66
CA SER A 60 -16.15 0.64 -10.47
C SER A 60 -14.98 1.63 -10.48
N MET A 61 -13.79 1.16 -10.90
CA MET A 61 -12.61 2.04 -11.04
C MET A 61 -12.79 3.06 -12.18
N ALA A 62 -13.31 2.62 -13.34
CA ALA A 62 -13.52 3.49 -14.49
C ALA A 62 -14.55 4.60 -14.16
N ASP A 63 -15.68 4.24 -13.58
CA ASP A 63 -16.72 5.16 -13.18
C ASP A 63 -16.22 6.22 -12.17
N GLY A 64 -15.42 5.78 -11.19
CA GLY A 64 -14.82 6.69 -10.21
C GLY A 64 -13.83 7.68 -10.83
N VAL A 65 -12.98 7.23 -11.76
CA VAL A 65 -12.03 8.11 -12.48
C VAL A 65 -12.78 9.06 -13.40
N GLU A 66 -13.79 8.58 -14.13
CA GLU A 66 -14.63 9.40 -15.02
C GLU A 66 -15.39 10.47 -14.24
N ALA A 67 -15.96 10.13 -13.09
CA ALA A 67 -16.65 11.10 -12.23
C ALA A 67 -15.72 12.25 -11.80
N ILE A 68 -14.46 11.96 -11.43
CA ILE A 68 -13.48 13.00 -11.08
C ILE A 68 -13.15 13.85 -12.32
N LEU A 69 -12.87 13.23 -13.46
CA LEU A 69 -12.53 13.94 -14.68
C LEU A 69 -13.68 14.83 -15.18
N LYS A 70 -14.93 14.38 -15.00
CA LYS A 70 -16.12 15.18 -15.33
C LYS A 70 -16.28 16.37 -14.40
N ALA A 71 -15.99 16.22 -13.11
CA ALA A 71 -16.13 17.28 -12.12
C ALA A 71 -15.00 18.31 -12.17
N GLU A 72 -13.76 17.86 -12.35
CA GLU A 72 -12.55 18.69 -12.17
C GLU A 72 -11.78 18.93 -13.47
N GLY A 73 -12.07 18.18 -14.54
CA GLY A 73 -11.36 18.23 -15.82
C GLY A 73 -9.95 17.61 -15.78
N ARG A 74 -9.47 17.21 -14.60
CA ARG A 74 -8.09 16.74 -14.39
C ARG A 74 -7.97 15.82 -13.17
N ILE A 75 -6.91 15.02 -13.16
CA ILE A 75 -6.41 14.33 -11.97
C ILE A 75 -4.90 14.58 -11.90
N ASP A 76 -4.45 15.25 -10.84
CA ASP A 76 -3.04 15.59 -10.68
C ASP A 76 -2.25 14.48 -10.00
N VAL A 77 -2.90 13.78 -9.05
CA VAL A 77 -2.24 12.76 -8.24
C VAL A 77 -3.15 11.55 -8.07
N LEU A 78 -2.59 10.36 -8.29
CA LEU A 78 -3.16 9.10 -7.87
C LEU A 78 -2.32 8.54 -6.71
N VAL A 79 -2.96 8.26 -5.57
CA VAL A 79 -2.35 7.53 -4.44
C VAL A 79 -2.97 6.15 -4.38
N ASN A 80 -2.27 5.15 -4.89
CA ASN A 80 -2.64 3.75 -4.80
C ASN A 80 -2.26 3.21 -3.42
N ASN A 81 -3.20 3.31 -2.47
CA ASN A 81 -3.00 2.84 -1.10
C ASN A 81 -3.84 1.60 -0.76
N ALA A 82 -4.90 1.29 -1.48
CA ALA A 82 -5.68 0.08 -1.25
C ALA A 82 -4.79 -1.17 -1.30
N GLY A 83 -4.94 -2.02 -0.31
CA GLY A 83 -4.16 -3.25 -0.21
C GLY A 83 -4.36 -3.96 1.13
N TYR A 84 -4.10 -5.25 1.16
CA TYR A 84 -4.11 -6.06 2.38
C TYR A 84 -3.01 -7.11 2.35
N GLY A 85 -2.76 -7.74 3.49
CA GLY A 85 -1.83 -8.84 3.62
C GLY A 85 -2.53 -10.09 4.13
N TYR A 86 -2.48 -11.16 3.35
CA TYR A 86 -2.84 -12.48 3.77
C TYR A 86 -1.56 -13.26 4.07
N PHE A 87 -1.37 -13.64 5.33
CA PHE A 87 -0.21 -14.41 5.79
C PHE A 87 -0.60 -15.86 5.96
N GLY A 88 0.30 -16.76 5.59
CA GLY A 88 0.18 -18.21 5.68
C GLY A 88 1.38 -18.87 5.01
N ALA A 89 1.59 -20.16 5.27
CA ALA A 89 2.56 -20.94 4.51
C ALA A 89 2.15 -20.99 3.04
N VAL A 90 3.10 -20.96 2.12
CA VAL A 90 2.83 -20.99 0.68
C VAL A 90 1.96 -22.19 0.30
N GLU A 91 2.15 -23.33 0.98
CA GLU A 91 1.41 -24.56 0.77
C GLU A 91 -0.04 -24.49 1.29
N THR A 92 -0.31 -23.73 2.36
CA THR A 92 -1.62 -23.69 3.01
C THR A 92 -2.53 -22.55 2.56
N VAL A 93 -1.96 -21.50 1.98
CA VAL A 93 -2.76 -20.42 1.40
C VAL A 93 -3.42 -20.89 0.12
N SER A 94 -4.74 -20.85 0.05
CA SER A 94 -5.47 -21.24 -1.15
C SER A 94 -5.08 -20.37 -2.35
N MET A 95 -5.12 -20.95 -3.54
CA MET A 95 -4.85 -20.20 -4.77
C MET A 95 -5.89 -19.12 -5.04
N GLU A 96 -7.08 -19.24 -4.48
CA GLU A 96 -8.13 -18.22 -4.53
C GLU A 96 -7.69 -16.97 -3.73
N GLU A 97 -7.27 -17.14 -2.47
CA GLU A 97 -6.76 -16.04 -1.64
C GLU A 97 -5.48 -15.43 -2.22
N ALA A 98 -4.59 -16.26 -2.74
CA ALA A 98 -3.38 -15.76 -3.41
C ALA A 98 -3.73 -14.86 -4.62
N ARG A 99 -4.66 -15.30 -5.49
CA ARG A 99 -5.14 -14.49 -6.62
C ARG A 99 -5.84 -13.23 -6.16
N ARG A 100 -6.72 -13.33 -5.17
CA ARG A 100 -7.43 -12.18 -4.61
C ARG A 100 -6.48 -11.13 -4.04
N GLN A 101 -5.41 -11.55 -3.36
CA GLN A 101 -4.39 -10.64 -2.86
C GLN A 101 -3.64 -9.92 -3.99
N LEU A 102 -3.32 -10.64 -5.08
CA LEU A 102 -2.70 -10.04 -6.26
C LEU A 102 -3.68 -9.13 -6.99
N GLU A 103 -4.96 -9.50 -7.08
CA GLU A 103 -5.99 -8.70 -7.70
C GLU A 103 -6.09 -7.32 -7.03
N VAL A 104 -6.17 -7.29 -5.70
CA VAL A 104 -6.23 -6.03 -4.95
C VAL A 104 -4.91 -5.25 -5.00
N ASN A 105 -3.78 -5.91 -4.68
CA ASN A 105 -2.52 -5.21 -4.43
C ASN A 105 -1.76 -4.84 -5.70
N VAL A 106 -1.99 -5.57 -6.82
CA VAL A 106 -1.21 -5.44 -8.06
C VAL A 106 -2.10 -5.03 -9.23
N PHE A 107 -3.10 -5.86 -9.58
CA PHE A 107 -3.89 -5.62 -10.78
C PHE A 107 -4.80 -4.40 -10.66
N GLY A 108 -5.45 -4.20 -9.49
CA GLY A 108 -6.25 -3.00 -9.23
C GLY A 108 -5.41 -1.73 -9.27
N LEU A 109 -4.21 -1.74 -8.64
CA LEU A 109 -3.25 -0.65 -8.72
C LEU A 109 -2.85 -0.37 -10.18
N ALA A 110 -2.50 -1.41 -10.94
CA ALA A 110 -2.11 -1.27 -12.34
C ALA A 110 -3.26 -0.71 -13.18
N ARG A 111 -4.48 -1.19 -12.97
CA ARG A 111 -5.67 -0.73 -13.69
C ARG A 111 -5.96 0.75 -13.42
N LEU A 112 -5.86 1.21 -12.18
CA LEU A 112 -6.02 2.63 -11.85
C LEU A 112 -4.93 3.50 -12.51
N CYS A 113 -3.68 3.03 -12.55
CA CYS A 113 -2.65 3.71 -13.32
C CYS A 113 -3.04 3.85 -14.80
N GLN A 114 -3.52 2.77 -15.43
CA GLN A 114 -3.97 2.79 -16.83
C GLN A 114 -5.11 3.78 -17.07
N LEU A 115 -6.03 3.91 -16.12
CA LEU A 115 -7.19 4.80 -16.23
C LEU A 115 -6.81 6.29 -16.11
N VAL A 116 -5.87 6.65 -15.25
CA VAL A 116 -5.48 8.05 -15.05
C VAL A 116 -4.40 8.55 -16.02
N LEU A 117 -3.57 7.64 -16.54
CA LEU A 117 -2.44 7.99 -17.40
C LEU A 117 -2.84 8.75 -18.68
N PRO A 118 -3.93 8.44 -19.39
CA PRO A 118 -4.33 9.21 -20.58
C PRO A 118 -4.55 10.70 -20.27
N ALA A 119 -5.27 11.01 -19.18
CA ALA A 119 -5.50 12.39 -18.75
C ALA A 119 -4.20 13.06 -18.31
N MET A 120 -3.38 12.41 -17.48
CA MET A 120 -2.08 12.94 -17.05
C MET A 120 -1.12 13.18 -18.22
N ARG A 121 -1.13 12.30 -19.21
CA ARG A 121 -0.33 12.46 -20.44
C ARG A 121 -0.79 13.66 -21.27
N GLN A 122 -2.09 13.87 -21.40
CA GLN A 122 -2.67 15.04 -22.08
C GLN A 122 -2.32 16.33 -21.33
N GLN A 123 -2.35 16.30 -20.00
CA GLN A 123 -1.94 17.42 -19.12
C GLN A 123 -0.43 17.71 -19.20
N ARG A 124 0.39 16.78 -19.72
CA ARG A 124 1.87 16.81 -19.65
C ARG A 124 2.38 16.94 -18.22
N SER A 125 1.58 16.49 -17.27
CA SER A 125 1.85 16.56 -15.83
C SER A 125 1.03 15.53 -15.10
N GLY A 126 1.61 14.90 -14.08
CA GLY A 126 0.89 13.96 -13.23
C GLY A 126 1.81 13.35 -12.18
N ARG A 127 1.20 12.73 -11.19
CA ARG A 127 1.95 12.01 -10.17
C ARG A 127 1.24 10.76 -9.72
N ILE A 128 1.96 9.66 -9.69
CA ILE A 128 1.48 8.37 -9.16
C ILE A 128 2.30 8.02 -7.93
N VAL A 129 1.63 7.79 -6.80
CA VAL A 129 2.23 7.39 -5.54
C VAL A 129 1.71 6.00 -5.17
N ASN A 130 2.56 5.00 -5.29
CA ASN A 130 2.20 3.61 -4.99
C ASN A 130 2.68 3.21 -3.58
N ILE A 131 1.76 2.70 -2.75
CA ILE A 131 2.12 2.20 -1.42
C ILE A 131 2.60 0.76 -1.55
N SER A 132 3.93 0.62 -1.54
CA SER A 132 4.63 -0.65 -1.47
C SER A 132 4.80 -1.10 0.00
N SER A 133 5.92 -1.65 0.36
CA SER A 133 6.33 -2.05 1.72
C SER A 133 7.81 -2.38 1.72
N VAL A 134 8.46 -2.43 2.88
CA VAL A 134 9.74 -3.16 3.05
C VAL A 134 9.62 -4.62 2.61
N ALA A 135 8.41 -5.19 2.65
CA ALA A 135 8.08 -6.51 2.14
C ALA A 135 8.19 -6.65 0.60
N GLY A 136 8.31 -5.55 -0.13
CA GLY A 136 8.67 -5.55 -1.56
C GLY A 136 10.18 -5.58 -1.81
N ARG A 137 10.99 -5.56 -0.75
CA ARG A 137 12.45 -5.51 -0.81
C ARG A 137 13.13 -6.56 0.08
N SER A 138 12.35 -7.25 0.91
CA SER A 138 12.82 -8.28 1.83
C SER A 138 11.71 -9.28 2.10
N VAL A 139 12.05 -10.56 2.35
CA VAL A 139 11.09 -11.63 2.58
C VAL A 139 11.11 -12.00 4.06
N PHE A 140 9.91 -12.14 4.65
CA PHE A 140 9.71 -12.58 6.02
C PHE A 140 8.97 -13.92 6.06
N TYR A 141 9.03 -14.59 7.19
CA TYR A 141 8.42 -15.88 7.40
C TYR A 141 6.88 -15.81 7.25
N PHE A 142 6.29 -16.79 6.60
CA PHE A 142 4.84 -16.92 6.33
C PHE A 142 4.18 -15.78 5.52
N GLY A 143 4.94 -14.88 4.92
CA GLY A 143 4.40 -13.79 4.12
C GLY A 143 4.51 -13.99 2.61
N GLY A 144 4.70 -15.22 2.11
CA GLY A 144 5.07 -15.53 0.73
C GLY A 144 4.26 -14.76 -0.31
N TRP A 145 2.94 -14.93 -0.36
CA TRP A 145 2.07 -14.27 -1.32
C TRP A 145 1.98 -12.75 -1.15
N TYR A 146 2.06 -12.27 0.09
CA TYR A 146 2.14 -10.83 0.33
C TYR A 146 3.43 -10.23 -0.25
N HIS A 147 4.57 -10.91 -0.05
CA HIS A 147 5.84 -10.48 -0.63
C HIS A 147 5.78 -10.49 -2.16
N VAL A 148 5.25 -11.54 -2.78
CA VAL A 148 5.03 -11.59 -4.24
C VAL A 148 4.28 -10.36 -4.71
N SER A 149 3.17 -10.00 -4.02
CA SER A 149 2.39 -8.81 -4.39
C SER A 149 3.21 -7.52 -4.28
N LYS A 150 4.00 -7.34 -3.21
CA LYS A 150 4.76 -6.10 -3.00
C LYS A 150 6.02 -6.00 -3.88
N TYR A 151 6.69 -7.12 -4.18
CA TYR A 151 7.74 -7.16 -5.20
C TYR A 151 7.19 -6.82 -6.59
N SER A 152 5.99 -7.29 -6.91
CA SER A 152 5.31 -6.94 -8.17
C SER A 152 5.03 -5.43 -8.25
N VAL A 153 4.57 -4.81 -7.15
CA VAL A 153 4.36 -3.35 -7.09
C VAL A 153 5.67 -2.59 -7.31
N GLU A 154 6.79 -3.05 -6.72
CA GLU A 154 8.11 -2.44 -6.93
C GLU A 154 8.51 -2.48 -8.41
N ALA A 155 8.47 -3.66 -9.04
CA ALA A 155 8.85 -3.84 -10.43
C ALA A 155 7.95 -3.03 -11.37
N LEU A 156 6.62 -3.10 -11.18
CA LEU A 156 5.65 -2.34 -11.96
C LEU A 156 5.87 -0.83 -11.85
N SER A 157 6.14 -0.34 -10.64
CA SER A 157 6.36 1.09 -10.41
C SER A 157 7.67 1.58 -11.03
N ASP A 158 8.72 0.76 -11.02
CA ASP A 158 9.98 1.09 -11.69
C ASP A 158 9.82 1.17 -13.21
N ALA A 159 9.11 0.20 -13.82
CA ALA A 159 8.79 0.22 -15.25
C ALA A 159 7.96 1.46 -15.59
N LEU A 160 6.87 1.70 -14.87
CA LEU A 160 5.99 2.83 -15.10
C LEU A 160 6.71 4.18 -14.93
N ARG A 161 7.66 4.29 -13.98
CA ARG A 161 8.45 5.52 -13.80
C ARG A 161 9.27 5.84 -15.03
N MET A 162 9.85 4.85 -15.69
CA MET A 162 10.62 5.05 -16.92
C MET A 162 9.70 5.38 -18.10
N GLU A 163 8.61 4.66 -18.24
CA GLU A 163 7.66 4.80 -19.34
C GLU A 163 6.88 6.14 -19.30
N ALA A 164 6.51 6.60 -18.11
CA ALA A 164 5.72 7.81 -17.93
C ALA A 164 6.55 9.11 -17.91
N LYS A 165 7.87 9.01 -17.66
CA LYS A 165 8.76 10.17 -17.54
C LYS A 165 8.76 11.10 -18.76
N PRO A 166 8.76 10.61 -20.03
CA PRO A 166 8.74 11.49 -21.21
C PRO A 166 7.47 12.36 -21.31
N PHE A 167 6.41 11.99 -20.58
CA PHE A 167 5.14 12.71 -20.55
C PHE A 167 5.00 13.69 -19.37
N GLY A 168 6.07 13.89 -18.58
CA GLY A 168 6.04 14.79 -17.43
C GLY A 168 5.36 14.17 -16.19
N ILE A 169 5.18 12.85 -16.17
CA ILE A 169 4.52 12.14 -15.08
C ILE A 169 5.59 11.51 -14.17
N ASP A 170 5.51 11.81 -12.88
CA ASP A 170 6.40 11.23 -11.86
C ASP A 170 5.73 10.05 -11.17
N VAL A 171 6.51 8.99 -10.92
CA VAL A 171 6.07 7.83 -10.15
C VAL A 171 6.97 7.67 -8.93
N ALA A 172 6.36 7.63 -7.75
CA ALA A 172 7.03 7.46 -6.48
C ALA A 172 6.45 6.28 -5.71
N MET A 173 7.30 5.59 -4.96
CA MET A 173 6.90 4.52 -4.06
C MET A 173 7.10 4.92 -2.62
N ILE A 174 6.15 4.55 -1.77
CA ILE A 174 6.31 4.59 -0.33
C ILE A 174 6.57 3.17 0.14
N GLU A 175 7.64 2.95 0.88
CA GLU A 175 8.06 1.65 1.43
C GLU A 175 7.89 1.67 2.97
N PRO A 176 6.67 1.47 3.52
CA PRO A 176 6.48 1.41 4.97
C PRO A 176 7.11 0.14 5.55
N GLY A 177 7.70 0.27 6.74
CA GLY A 177 7.95 -0.85 7.65
C GLY A 177 6.67 -1.20 8.43
N ALA A 178 6.82 -1.75 9.64
CA ALA A 178 5.68 -2.02 10.50
C ALA A 178 5.07 -0.70 11.03
N ILE A 179 3.79 -0.49 10.74
CA ILE A 179 3.02 0.74 11.08
C ILE A 179 1.85 0.33 11.97
N LYS A 180 1.60 1.08 13.03
CA LYS A 180 0.51 0.83 13.99
C LYS A 180 -0.86 1.03 13.33
N THR A 181 -1.42 -0.05 12.82
CA THR A 181 -2.74 -0.18 12.19
C THR A 181 -3.29 -1.57 12.48
N ASP A 182 -4.57 -1.81 12.21
CA ASP A 182 -5.19 -3.14 12.38
C ASP A 182 -4.63 -4.19 11.40
N TRP A 183 -3.86 -3.76 10.40
CA TRP A 183 -3.32 -4.60 9.33
C TRP A 183 -2.56 -5.83 9.88
N GLY A 184 -1.69 -5.62 10.87
CA GLY A 184 -0.87 -6.70 11.40
C GLY A 184 -1.65 -7.68 12.27
N ILE A 185 -2.71 -7.22 12.93
CA ILE A 185 -3.62 -8.08 13.71
C ILE A 185 -4.40 -8.98 12.74
N ILE A 186 -4.94 -8.40 11.67
CA ILE A 186 -5.64 -9.14 10.62
C ILE A 186 -4.72 -10.16 9.95
N ALA A 187 -3.47 -9.78 9.65
CA ALA A 187 -2.47 -10.69 9.07
C ALA A 187 -2.12 -11.85 10.02
N ALA A 188 -2.05 -11.59 11.33
CA ALA A 188 -1.80 -12.62 12.34
C ALA A 188 -2.99 -13.61 12.46
N ASP A 189 -4.22 -13.12 12.35
CA ASP A 189 -5.42 -13.98 12.36
C ASP A 189 -5.46 -14.88 11.12
N HIS A 190 -5.24 -14.32 9.93
CA HIS A 190 -5.15 -15.12 8.70
C HIS A 190 -4.07 -16.19 8.78
N LEU A 191 -2.89 -15.86 9.35
CA LEU A 191 -1.80 -16.82 9.51
C LEU A 191 -2.22 -18.00 10.40
N ARG A 192 -2.81 -17.72 11.55
CA ARG A 192 -3.27 -18.77 12.46
C ARG A 192 -4.33 -19.65 11.81
N ASP A 193 -5.32 -19.01 11.18
CA ASP A 193 -6.49 -19.71 10.62
C ASP A 193 -6.10 -20.56 9.39
N SER A 194 -5.19 -20.07 8.54
CA SER A 194 -4.71 -20.81 7.37
C SER A 194 -3.81 -22.01 7.71
N ALA A 195 -3.23 -22.05 8.91
CA ALA A 195 -2.31 -23.10 9.32
C ALA A 195 -2.99 -24.16 10.22
N ALA A 196 -4.22 -23.94 10.68
CA ALA A 196 -4.92 -24.85 11.59
C ALA A 196 -5.05 -26.26 10.99
N GLY A 197 -4.67 -27.30 11.75
CA GLY A 197 -4.69 -28.68 11.32
C GLY A 197 -3.61 -29.09 10.30
N THR A 198 -2.65 -28.20 10.01
CA THR A 198 -1.55 -28.46 9.06
C THR A 198 -0.22 -28.71 9.78
N ALA A 199 0.79 -29.16 9.03
CA ALA A 199 2.16 -29.31 9.53
C ALA A 199 2.80 -27.98 9.99
N TYR A 200 2.22 -26.84 9.64
CA TYR A 200 2.70 -25.49 9.96
C TYR A 200 2.04 -24.88 11.20
N GLU A 201 1.03 -25.52 11.79
CA GLU A 201 0.18 -24.95 12.85
C GLU A 201 0.99 -24.42 14.04
N THR A 202 1.94 -25.21 14.54
CA THR A 202 2.76 -24.81 15.70
C THR A 202 3.57 -23.55 15.43
N ASP A 203 4.30 -23.50 14.32
CA ASP A 203 5.16 -22.37 13.99
C ASP A 203 4.34 -21.14 13.58
N ALA A 204 3.24 -21.35 12.86
CA ALA A 204 2.32 -20.29 12.46
C ALA A 204 1.64 -19.63 13.67
N THR A 205 1.20 -20.44 14.65
CA THR A 205 0.59 -19.93 15.89
C THR A 205 1.57 -19.08 16.69
N ARG A 206 2.83 -19.53 16.82
CA ARG A 206 3.88 -18.76 17.51
C ARG A 206 4.18 -17.45 16.79
N TRP A 207 4.32 -17.48 15.46
CA TRP A 207 4.58 -16.30 14.69
C TRP A 207 3.40 -15.31 14.67
N ALA A 208 2.16 -15.83 14.61
CA ALA A 208 0.95 -15.01 14.73
C ALA A 208 0.89 -14.31 16.10
N ALA A 209 1.24 -14.98 17.19
CA ALA A 209 1.33 -14.39 18.53
C ALA A 209 2.39 -13.28 18.58
N THR A 210 3.57 -13.51 17.99
CA THR A 210 4.65 -12.52 17.89
C THR A 210 4.21 -11.31 17.09
N LEU A 211 3.60 -11.50 15.92
CA LEU A 211 3.05 -10.40 15.10
C LEU A 211 2.00 -9.60 15.89
N ARG A 212 1.05 -10.27 16.51
CA ARG A 212 0.00 -9.61 17.30
C ARG A 212 0.60 -8.79 18.44
N SER A 213 1.53 -9.35 19.22
CA SER A 213 2.24 -8.63 20.30
C SER A 213 2.98 -7.40 19.76
N MET A 214 3.69 -7.54 18.64
CA MET A 214 4.40 -6.45 18.00
C MET A 214 3.43 -5.31 17.61
N TYR A 215 2.29 -5.64 17.00
CA TYR A 215 1.32 -4.64 16.52
C TYR A 215 0.48 -4.02 17.64
N GLN A 216 0.35 -4.69 18.77
CA GLN A 216 -0.25 -4.13 20.00
C GLN A 216 0.73 -3.25 20.79
N SER A 217 2.02 -3.37 20.53
CA SER A 217 3.04 -2.59 21.23
C SER A 217 3.01 -1.10 20.85
N ASN A 218 3.57 -0.27 21.71
CA ASN A 218 3.74 1.17 21.43
C ASN A 218 5.05 1.49 20.68
N HIS A 219 5.78 0.47 20.23
CA HIS A 219 7.07 0.66 19.55
C HIS A 219 6.94 0.87 18.03
N LEU A 220 5.77 0.66 17.46
CA LEU A 220 5.53 0.86 16.03
C LEU A 220 5.39 2.35 15.68
N SER A 221 5.79 2.68 14.46
CA SER A 221 5.56 4.02 13.92
C SER A 221 4.07 4.25 13.65
N SER A 222 3.60 5.48 13.92
CA SER A 222 2.22 5.85 13.62
C SER A 222 1.97 5.98 12.10
N PRO A 223 0.72 5.89 11.63
CA PRO A 223 0.33 6.16 10.25
C PRO A 223 0.85 7.50 9.72
N SER A 224 0.89 8.53 10.57
CA SER A 224 1.39 9.87 10.22
C SER A 224 2.84 9.89 9.72
N THR A 225 3.65 8.87 10.05
CA THR A 225 5.00 8.72 9.51
C THR A 225 4.97 8.41 8.00
N VAL A 226 3.99 7.60 7.57
CA VAL A 226 3.76 7.29 6.16
C VAL A 226 3.12 8.47 5.45
N THR A 227 2.12 9.10 6.09
CA THR A 227 1.44 10.30 5.58
C THR A 227 2.41 11.43 5.26
N ARG A 228 3.40 11.70 6.13
CA ARG A 228 4.45 12.69 5.83
C ARG A 228 5.28 12.35 4.59
N ALA A 229 5.48 11.07 4.30
CA ALA A 229 6.17 10.67 3.08
C ALA A 229 5.27 10.82 1.85
N ILE A 230 3.99 10.50 1.98
CA ILE A 230 2.98 10.73 0.92
C ILE A 230 2.91 12.24 0.60
N LEU A 231 2.78 13.11 1.60
CA LEU A 231 2.80 14.57 1.41
C LEU A 231 4.06 15.03 0.66
N ARG A 232 5.25 14.58 1.10
CA ARG A 232 6.50 14.90 0.40
C ARG A 232 6.52 14.41 -1.04
N ALA A 233 6.00 13.21 -1.29
CA ALA A 233 5.90 12.66 -2.65
C ALA A 233 4.93 13.48 -3.50
N VAL A 234 3.81 13.94 -2.94
CA VAL A 234 2.78 14.72 -3.62
C VAL A 234 3.23 16.17 -3.91
N GLU A 235 3.91 16.82 -2.97
CA GLU A 235 4.18 18.26 -3.02
C GLU A 235 5.56 18.62 -3.59
N SER A 236 6.52 17.69 -3.54
CA SER A 236 7.87 17.96 -4.05
C SER A 236 7.87 18.26 -5.55
N ARG A 237 8.60 19.27 -5.97
CA ARG A 237 8.84 19.54 -7.40
C ARG A 237 9.60 18.42 -8.10
N ARG A 238 10.47 17.70 -7.36
CA ARG A 238 11.25 16.55 -7.84
C ARG A 238 11.14 15.44 -6.81
N PRO A 239 10.08 14.61 -6.86
CA PRO A 239 9.90 13.53 -5.90
C PRO A 239 11.00 12.49 -6.05
N ARG A 240 11.38 11.87 -4.93
CA ARG A 240 12.25 10.70 -4.95
C ARG A 240 11.49 9.52 -5.52
N ALA A 241 12.19 8.59 -6.16
CA ALA A 241 11.60 7.34 -6.62
C ALA A 241 11.06 6.48 -5.46
N ARG A 242 11.72 6.55 -4.28
CA ARG A 242 11.36 5.77 -3.09
C ARG A 242 11.45 6.59 -1.81
N TYR A 243 10.48 6.36 -0.91
CA TYR A 243 10.41 6.91 0.43
C TYR A 243 10.25 5.77 1.44
N ARG A 244 11.34 5.35 2.07
CA ARG A 244 11.27 4.39 3.18
C ARG A 244 10.79 5.08 4.44
N THR A 245 9.86 4.44 5.14
CA THR A 245 9.23 5.02 6.32
C THR A 245 9.04 3.96 7.41
N GLY A 246 9.00 4.43 8.64
CA GLY A 246 8.88 3.56 9.80
C GLY A 246 10.22 3.10 10.36
N ARG A 247 10.17 2.71 11.63
CA ARG A 247 11.34 2.27 12.36
C ARG A 247 11.94 1.01 11.74
N LEU A 248 13.26 0.93 11.66
CA LEU A 248 14.05 -0.19 11.13
C LEU A 248 13.84 -0.51 9.64
N SER A 249 12.99 0.23 8.90
CA SER A 249 12.72 -0.07 7.50
C SER A 249 14.00 -0.07 6.63
N GLY A 250 14.88 0.89 6.83
CA GLY A 250 16.17 0.96 6.13
C GLY A 250 17.12 -0.16 6.54
N THR A 251 17.19 -0.46 7.83
CA THR A 251 18.05 -1.52 8.40
C THR A 251 17.64 -2.90 7.87
N ILE A 252 16.36 -3.20 7.84
CA ILE A 252 15.84 -4.48 7.32
C ILE A 252 16.24 -4.67 5.85
N VAL A 253 15.99 -3.68 5.00
CA VAL A 253 16.33 -3.77 3.57
C VAL A 253 17.84 -3.87 3.36
N PHE A 254 18.63 -3.14 4.16
CA PHE A 254 20.11 -3.20 4.09
C PHE A 254 20.63 -4.58 4.47
N PHE A 255 20.18 -5.16 5.59
CA PHE A 255 20.64 -6.48 5.99
C PHE A 255 20.16 -7.59 5.07
N HIS A 256 18.94 -7.49 4.54
CA HIS A 256 18.47 -8.44 3.53
C HIS A 256 19.35 -8.42 2.26
N TRP A 257 19.80 -7.25 1.83
CA TRP A 257 20.70 -7.11 0.69
C TRP A 257 22.11 -7.60 1.00
N LEU A 258 22.62 -7.37 2.22
CA LEU A 258 23.99 -7.66 2.62
C LEU A 258 24.21 -9.15 2.94
N LEU A 259 23.22 -9.79 3.59
CA LEU A 259 23.38 -11.14 4.10
C LEU A 259 23.16 -12.19 3.00
N PRO A 260 23.98 -13.27 2.95
CA PRO A 260 23.65 -14.44 2.16
C PRO A 260 22.26 -14.99 2.53
N ALA A 261 21.52 -15.51 1.54
CA ALA A 261 20.13 -15.95 1.73
C ALA A 261 19.94 -16.90 2.93
N ARG A 262 20.84 -17.90 3.10
CA ARG A 262 20.77 -18.85 4.23
C ARG A 262 20.89 -18.18 5.60
N TRP A 263 21.66 -17.09 5.71
CA TRP A 263 21.83 -16.34 6.96
C TRP A 263 20.59 -15.49 7.25
N TRP A 264 20.02 -14.89 6.21
CA TRP A 264 18.73 -14.19 6.33
C TRP A 264 17.62 -15.15 6.77
N ASP A 265 17.51 -16.33 6.15
CA ASP A 265 16.55 -17.37 6.51
C ASP A 265 16.69 -17.80 7.98
N ALA A 266 17.93 -18.00 8.44
CA ALA A 266 18.20 -18.35 9.84
C ALA A 266 17.76 -17.23 10.79
N LEU A 267 18.04 -15.96 10.45
CA LEU A 267 17.62 -14.80 11.23
C LEU A 267 16.09 -14.71 11.33
N MET A 268 15.39 -14.90 10.22
CA MET A 268 13.92 -14.85 10.19
C MET A 268 13.29 -16.00 11.01
N ARG A 269 13.89 -17.20 10.98
CA ARG A 269 13.43 -18.34 11.79
C ARG A 269 13.69 -18.14 13.29
N LEU A 270 14.80 -17.50 13.66
CA LEU A 270 15.08 -17.17 15.06
C LEU A 270 14.02 -16.22 15.62
N GLY A 271 13.65 -15.18 14.86
CA GLY A 271 12.56 -14.27 15.24
C GLY A 271 11.19 -14.93 15.38
N ALA A 272 10.99 -16.10 14.77
CA ALA A 272 9.76 -16.88 14.88
C ALA A 272 9.76 -17.87 16.06
N ARG A 273 10.89 -18.09 16.71
CA ARG A 273 11.04 -19.07 17.81
C ARG A 273 10.97 -18.46 19.21
N VAL A 274 10.85 -17.15 19.31
CA VAL A 274 10.83 -16.41 20.60
C VAL A 274 9.42 -16.34 21.16
#